data_56fefdec2b638d566f823272e890aeb4
#
_entry.id   56fefdec2b638d566f823272e890aeb4
#
_cell.length_a   1.000
_cell.length_b   1.000
_cell.length_c   1.000
_cell.angle_alpha   90.00
_cell.angle_beta   90.00
_cell.angle_gamma   90.00
#
_symmetry.space_group_name_H-M   'P 1'
#
loop_
_entity.id
_entity.type
_entity.pdbx_description
1 polymer ?
#
loop_
_entity_poly.entity_id
_entity_poly.type
_entity_poly.pdbx_seq_one_letter_code
_entity_poly.pdbx_strand_id
1 'polypeptide(L)'
;CVGTGMQLGGQISVLSQSYIEIADVVYSLVTDGFSQRWLASLNDKVQSLQPFYALEGELKNRRETYRQMVDEILTQVRLGKLVVCAFYGHPGVFACVAHRAIALARNEGFEAKMLPGISAEACLWADLGIDPGTVGHQSFEATQFLLYNHIPNTCSHLLLWQIALAGEYTLTQFSTTVDKLKILVTHLNQWYPLTHPVIVYEAAT
;
A
#
# COMPACT_ATOMS: atom_id res chain seq x y z
N CYS A 1 -3.39 -13.20 1.17
CA CYS A 1 -2.69 -11.99 0.72
C CYS A 1 -1.27 -11.99 1.30
N VAL A 2 -0.28 -11.70 0.49
CA VAL A 2 1.13 -11.72 0.87
C VAL A 2 1.83 -10.42 0.47
N GLY A 3 2.84 -10.00 1.23
CA GLY A 3 3.68 -8.87 0.89
C GLY A 3 4.97 -9.32 0.21
N THR A 4 5.36 -8.62 -0.86
CA THR A 4 6.62 -8.88 -1.57
C THR A 4 7.79 -8.06 -1.03
N GLY A 5 7.52 -7.15 -0.10
CA GLY A 5 8.48 -6.14 0.34
C GLY A 5 8.64 -5.02 -0.69
N MET A 6 9.60 -4.14 -0.47
CA MET A 6 9.92 -3.01 -1.35
C MET A 6 11.00 -3.37 -2.38
N GLN A 7 11.93 -4.28 -2.05
CA GLN A 7 13.03 -4.69 -2.93
C GLN A 7 12.70 -5.98 -3.66
N LEU A 8 13.02 -6.01 -4.94
CA LEU A 8 12.78 -7.14 -5.84
C LEU A 8 13.35 -8.46 -5.29
N GLY A 9 12.44 -9.36 -4.90
CA GLY A 9 12.80 -10.70 -4.39
C GLY A 9 13.59 -10.74 -3.08
N GLY A 10 14.10 -9.60 -2.62
CA GLY A 10 14.98 -9.54 -1.44
C GLY A 10 14.26 -9.49 -0.09
N GLN A 11 13.00 -9.13 -0.09
CA GLN A 11 12.24 -8.87 1.14
C GLN A 11 10.97 -9.71 1.28
N ILE A 12 10.83 -10.75 0.49
CA ILE A 12 9.72 -11.70 0.63
C ILE A 12 10.06 -12.76 1.69
N SER A 13 9.08 -13.12 2.50
CA SER A 13 9.28 -14.27 3.41
C SER A 13 9.21 -15.60 2.65
N VAL A 14 9.95 -16.59 3.10
CA VAL A 14 9.90 -17.96 2.55
C VAL A 14 8.48 -18.50 2.53
N LEU A 15 7.69 -18.23 3.56
CA LEU A 15 6.29 -18.67 3.63
C LEU A 15 5.44 -17.99 2.55
N SER A 16 5.61 -16.67 2.33
CA SER A 16 4.88 -15.93 1.28
C SER A 16 5.22 -16.48 -0.10
N GLN A 17 6.51 -16.73 -0.36
CA GLN A 17 6.98 -17.32 -1.60
C GLN A 17 6.38 -18.71 -1.84
N SER A 18 6.39 -19.59 -0.83
CA SER A 18 5.82 -20.93 -0.93
C SER A 18 4.32 -20.90 -1.29
N TYR A 19 3.55 -19.94 -0.75
CA TYR A 19 2.15 -19.78 -1.16
C TYR A 19 2.01 -19.33 -2.61
N ILE A 20 2.87 -18.43 -3.09
CA ILE A 20 2.86 -17.99 -4.49
C ILE A 20 3.13 -19.21 -5.40
N GLU A 21 4.14 -20.02 -5.08
CA GLU A 21 4.57 -21.16 -5.89
C GLU A 21 3.48 -22.21 -6.07
N ILE A 22 2.68 -22.48 -5.03
CA ILE A 22 1.64 -23.52 -5.05
C ILE A 22 0.24 -23.03 -5.44
N ALA A 23 0.05 -21.71 -5.63
CA ALA A 23 -1.26 -21.14 -5.90
C ALA A 23 -1.84 -21.58 -7.25
N ASP A 24 -3.16 -21.78 -7.30
CA ASP A 24 -3.90 -22.00 -8.54
C ASP A 24 -4.02 -20.72 -9.37
N VAL A 25 -4.04 -19.55 -8.70
CA VAL A 25 -4.05 -18.23 -9.30
C VAL A 25 -3.28 -17.26 -8.39
N VAL A 26 -2.42 -16.45 -8.99
CA VAL A 26 -1.72 -15.36 -8.30
C VAL A 26 -2.15 -14.04 -8.90
N TYR A 27 -2.74 -13.16 -8.11
CA TYR A 27 -2.98 -11.78 -8.49
C TYR A 27 -1.85 -10.90 -7.96
N SER A 28 -1.27 -10.06 -8.83
CA SER A 28 -0.19 -9.15 -8.46
C SER A 28 -0.61 -7.69 -8.54
N LEU A 29 -0.18 -6.92 -7.56
CA LEU A 29 -0.21 -5.47 -7.57
C LEU A 29 1.16 -4.95 -7.11
N VAL A 30 2.10 -4.90 -8.06
CA VAL A 30 3.49 -4.50 -7.87
C VAL A 30 3.82 -3.26 -8.69
N THR A 31 4.90 -2.56 -8.34
CA THR A 31 5.21 -1.22 -8.84
C THR A 31 5.80 -1.20 -10.24
N ASP A 32 6.39 -2.31 -10.70
CA ASP A 32 7.22 -2.32 -11.90
C ASP A 32 7.19 -3.68 -12.64
N GLY A 33 7.65 -3.66 -13.88
CA GLY A 33 7.68 -4.83 -14.75
C GLY A 33 8.71 -5.89 -14.36
N PHE A 34 9.76 -5.55 -13.59
CA PHE A 34 10.74 -6.53 -13.12
C PHE A 34 10.13 -7.37 -12.02
N SER A 35 9.46 -6.75 -11.06
CA SER A 35 8.70 -7.43 -10.00
C SER A 35 7.62 -8.34 -10.58
N GLN A 36 6.92 -7.91 -11.63
CA GLN A 36 5.94 -8.73 -12.32
C GLN A 36 6.57 -9.98 -12.98
N ARG A 37 7.71 -9.83 -13.65
CA ARG A 37 8.44 -10.94 -14.27
C ARG A 37 9.01 -11.89 -13.22
N TRP A 38 9.52 -11.36 -12.12
CA TRP A 38 10.02 -12.18 -11.04
C TRP A 38 8.89 -13.04 -10.43
N LEU A 39 7.71 -12.47 -10.17
CA LEU A 39 6.56 -13.25 -9.72
C LEU A 39 6.17 -14.33 -10.73
N ALA A 40 6.18 -14.01 -12.04
CA ALA A 40 5.90 -14.96 -13.09
C ALA A 40 6.94 -16.10 -13.18
N SER A 41 8.17 -15.87 -12.69
CA SER A 41 9.16 -16.96 -12.57
C SER A 41 8.90 -17.92 -11.41
N LEU A 42 8.13 -17.49 -10.40
CA LEU A 42 7.72 -18.34 -9.29
C LEU A 42 6.44 -19.14 -9.60
N ASN A 43 5.54 -18.55 -10.38
CA ASN A 43 4.28 -19.18 -10.77
C ASN A 43 3.80 -18.61 -12.11
N ASP A 44 3.55 -19.47 -13.09
CA ASP A 44 3.14 -19.11 -14.45
C ASP A 44 1.68 -18.60 -14.55
N LYS A 45 0.90 -18.72 -13.46
CA LYS A 45 -0.50 -18.28 -13.37
C LYS A 45 -0.65 -16.88 -12.75
N VAL A 46 0.40 -16.07 -12.79
CA VAL A 46 0.38 -14.69 -12.30
C VAL A 46 -0.38 -13.75 -13.24
N GLN A 47 -1.36 -13.05 -12.69
CA GLN A 47 -2.17 -12.05 -13.38
C GLN A 47 -2.04 -10.70 -12.68
N SER A 48 -1.85 -9.62 -13.46
CA SER A 48 -1.75 -8.28 -12.90
C SER A 48 -3.13 -7.67 -12.64
N LEU A 49 -3.30 -7.02 -11.49
CA LEU A 49 -4.47 -6.18 -11.19
C LEU A 49 -4.33 -4.75 -11.73
N GLN A 50 -3.18 -4.36 -12.27
CA GLN A 50 -2.95 -3.03 -12.84
C GLN A 50 -3.98 -2.64 -13.94
N PRO A 51 -4.44 -3.54 -14.82
CA PRO A 51 -5.43 -3.20 -15.85
C PRO A 51 -6.78 -2.71 -15.31
N PHE A 52 -7.08 -2.91 -14.02
CA PHE A 52 -8.29 -2.37 -13.41
C PHE A 52 -8.22 -0.86 -13.15
N TYR A 53 -7.02 -0.26 -13.12
CA TYR A 53 -6.89 1.20 -13.03
C TYR A 53 -7.38 1.88 -14.30
N ALA A 54 -7.77 3.15 -14.17
CA ALA A 54 -8.10 3.99 -15.32
C ALA A 54 -6.93 4.11 -16.28
N LEU A 55 -7.21 4.16 -17.57
CA LEU A 55 -6.22 4.55 -18.57
C LEU A 55 -5.89 6.04 -18.41
N GLU A 56 -4.75 6.46 -18.95
CA GLU A 56 -4.33 7.85 -18.92
C GLU A 56 -5.42 8.75 -19.56
N GLY A 57 -5.84 9.78 -18.85
CA GLY A 57 -6.90 10.70 -19.27
C GLY A 57 -8.33 10.27 -18.91
N GLU A 58 -8.54 9.08 -18.38
CA GLU A 58 -9.85 8.66 -17.90
C GLU A 58 -10.06 9.04 -16.43
N LEU A 59 -11.25 9.54 -16.11
CA LEU A 59 -11.67 9.80 -14.74
C LEU A 59 -12.42 8.59 -14.19
N LYS A 60 -11.74 7.73 -13.46
CA LYS A 60 -12.33 6.59 -12.77
C LYS A 60 -12.13 6.71 -11.27
N ASN A 61 -13.21 6.54 -10.51
CA ASN A 61 -13.11 6.59 -9.05
C ASN A 61 -12.35 5.35 -8.53
N ARG A 62 -11.32 5.56 -7.73
CA ARG A 62 -10.49 4.47 -7.15
C ARG A 62 -11.30 3.46 -6.33
N ARG A 63 -12.42 3.87 -5.72
CA ARG A 63 -13.30 2.93 -5.02
C ARG A 63 -13.88 1.88 -5.95
N GLU A 64 -14.24 2.28 -7.18
CA GLU A 64 -14.75 1.37 -8.21
C GLU A 64 -13.64 0.42 -8.68
N THR A 65 -12.44 0.94 -8.95
CA THR A 65 -11.26 0.14 -9.28
C THR A 65 -11.01 -0.95 -8.23
N TYR A 66 -10.99 -0.56 -6.96
CA TYR A 66 -10.73 -1.51 -5.87
C TYR A 66 -11.86 -2.52 -5.68
N ARG A 67 -13.12 -2.12 -5.94
CA ARG A 67 -14.25 -3.05 -5.94
C ARG A 67 -14.09 -4.11 -7.02
N GLN A 68 -13.75 -3.70 -8.24
CA GLN A 68 -13.52 -4.62 -9.36
C GLN A 68 -12.38 -5.60 -9.10
N MET A 69 -11.26 -5.12 -8.51
CA MET A 69 -10.15 -6.01 -8.11
C MET A 69 -10.61 -7.06 -7.09
N VAL A 70 -11.38 -6.65 -6.09
CA VAL A 70 -11.91 -7.57 -5.07
C VAL A 70 -12.89 -8.58 -5.68
N ASP A 71 -13.79 -8.14 -6.56
CA ASP A 71 -14.74 -9.02 -7.23
C ASP A 71 -14.03 -10.08 -8.09
N GLU A 72 -12.97 -9.69 -8.80
CA GLU A 72 -12.13 -10.61 -9.58
C GLU A 72 -11.46 -11.66 -8.70
N ILE A 73 -10.84 -11.24 -7.58
CA ILE A 73 -10.22 -12.12 -6.60
C ILE A 73 -11.25 -13.14 -6.07
N LEU A 74 -12.41 -12.66 -5.62
CA LEU A 74 -13.45 -13.50 -5.05
C LEU A 74 -14.06 -14.46 -6.07
N THR A 75 -14.10 -14.09 -7.34
CA THR A 75 -14.56 -14.98 -8.41
C THR A 75 -13.75 -16.27 -8.43
N GLN A 76 -12.43 -16.19 -8.32
CA GLN A 76 -11.58 -17.37 -8.31
C GLN A 76 -11.67 -18.14 -6.97
N VAL A 77 -11.82 -17.44 -5.85
CA VAL A 77 -12.01 -18.06 -4.53
C VAL A 77 -13.31 -18.89 -4.51
N ARG A 78 -14.40 -18.36 -5.05
CA ARG A 78 -15.70 -19.06 -5.15
C ARG A 78 -15.66 -20.29 -6.04
N LEU A 79 -14.69 -20.39 -6.96
CA LEU A 79 -14.41 -21.59 -7.74
C LEU A 79 -13.60 -22.66 -6.97
N GLY A 80 -13.31 -22.42 -5.68
CA GLY A 80 -12.58 -23.34 -4.81
C GLY A 80 -11.06 -23.35 -5.03
N LYS A 81 -10.51 -22.34 -5.72
CA LYS A 81 -9.08 -22.22 -6.00
C LYS A 81 -8.30 -21.68 -4.82
N LEU A 82 -7.05 -22.09 -4.69
CA LEU A 82 -6.06 -21.41 -3.84
C LEU A 82 -5.61 -20.13 -4.54
N VAL A 83 -6.13 -18.99 -4.09
CA VAL A 83 -5.84 -17.68 -4.65
C VAL A 83 -4.85 -16.95 -3.77
N VAL A 84 -3.75 -16.48 -4.34
CA VAL A 84 -2.76 -15.66 -3.66
C VAL A 84 -2.74 -14.26 -4.28
N CYS A 85 -2.84 -13.22 -3.44
CA CYS A 85 -2.69 -11.83 -3.89
C CYS A 85 -1.36 -11.30 -3.36
N ALA A 86 -0.44 -10.99 -4.28
CA ALA A 86 0.90 -10.49 -4.01
C ALA A 86 0.92 -8.96 -4.18
N PHE A 87 1.13 -8.24 -3.09
CA PHE A 87 1.21 -6.78 -3.05
C PHE A 87 2.63 -6.33 -2.72
N TYR A 88 3.09 -5.25 -3.35
CA TYR A 88 4.35 -4.64 -2.94
C TYR A 88 4.27 -4.15 -1.49
N GLY A 89 5.39 -4.11 -0.80
CA GLY A 89 5.46 -3.75 0.61
C GLY A 89 4.75 -4.73 1.52
N HIS A 90 3.96 -4.23 2.46
CA HIS A 90 3.10 -4.99 3.35
C HIS A 90 1.66 -4.98 2.82
N PRO A 91 0.98 -6.13 2.68
CA PRO A 91 -0.31 -6.24 2.00
C PRO A 91 -1.46 -5.56 2.77
N GLY A 92 -1.24 -5.16 4.01
CA GLY A 92 -2.23 -4.50 4.86
C GLY A 92 -1.92 -3.02 5.16
N VAL A 93 -0.83 -2.45 4.61
CA VAL A 93 -0.47 -1.04 4.83
C VAL A 93 -0.86 -0.23 3.60
N PHE A 94 -1.79 0.71 3.75
CA PHE A 94 -2.38 1.51 2.68
C PHE A 94 -2.94 0.70 1.49
N ALA A 95 -3.36 -0.55 1.73
CA ALA A 95 -3.80 -1.51 0.71
C ALA A 95 -5.22 -2.01 1.01
N CYS A 96 -6.24 -1.24 0.65
CA CYS A 96 -7.63 -1.58 0.98
C CYS A 96 -8.16 -2.83 0.28
N VAL A 97 -7.62 -3.21 -0.88
CA VAL A 97 -8.04 -4.39 -1.66
C VAL A 97 -7.82 -5.67 -0.84
N ALA A 98 -6.65 -5.84 -0.22
CA ALA A 98 -6.34 -7.01 0.58
C ALA A 98 -7.28 -7.16 1.78
N HIS A 99 -7.52 -6.07 2.52
CA HIS A 99 -8.44 -6.09 3.66
C HIS A 99 -9.87 -6.45 3.25
N ARG A 100 -10.37 -5.86 2.16
CA ARG A 100 -11.73 -6.12 1.67
C ARG A 100 -11.89 -7.54 1.15
N ALA A 101 -10.94 -8.03 0.36
CA ALA A 101 -10.96 -9.39 -0.17
C ALA A 101 -10.99 -10.43 0.97
N ILE A 102 -10.14 -10.27 1.99
CA ILE A 102 -10.10 -11.15 3.16
C ILE A 102 -11.42 -11.09 3.94
N ALA A 103 -11.93 -9.89 4.21
CA ALA A 103 -13.16 -9.73 4.97
C ALA A 103 -14.36 -10.37 4.26
N LEU A 104 -14.51 -10.15 2.95
CA LEU A 104 -15.60 -10.73 2.17
C LEU A 104 -15.45 -12.24 2.01
N ALA A 105 -14.25 -12.75 1.73
CA ALA A 105 -14.01 -14.19 1.66
C ALA A 105 -14.41 -14.90 2.98
N ARG A 106 -14.03 -14.33 4.12
CA ARG A 106 -14.41 -14.86 5.44
C ARG A 106 -15.92 -14.82 5.68
N ASN A 107 -16.58 -13.73 5.29
CA ASN A 107 -18.04 -13.60 5.40
C ASN A 107 -18.77 -14.64 4.53
N GLU A 108 -18.17 -15.07 3.43
CA GLU A 108 -18.68 -16.13 2.55
C GLU A 108 -18.28 -17.55 3.03
N GLY A 109 -17.57 -17.67 4.17
CA GLY A 109 -17.19 -18.96 4.77
C GLY A 109 -15.87 -19.53 4.27
N PHE A 110 -15.09 -18.78 3.48
CA PHE A 110 -13.77 -19.20 3.02
C PHE A 110 -12.68 -18.88 4.05
N GLU A 111 -11.67 -19.76 4.15
CA GLU A 111 -10.45 -19.45 4.89
C GLU A 111 -9.66 -18.36 4.13
N ALA A 112 -9.34 -17.25 4.80
CA ALA A 112 -8.54 -16.20 4.22
C ALA A 112 -7.63 -15.55 5.27
N LYS A 113 -6.38 -15.31 4.89
CA LYS A 113 -5.36 -14.74 5.79
C LYS A 113 -4.45 -13.76 5.07
N MET A 114 -3.83 -12.90 5.87
CA MET A 114 -2.79 -11.98 5.44
C MET A 114 -1.48 -12.42 6.07
N LEU A 115 -0.44 -12.58 5.26
CA LEU A 115 0.92 -12.76 5.73
C LEU A 115 1.64 -11.40 5.71
N PRO A 116 2.39 -11.06 6.75
CA PRO A 116 3.10 -9.79 6.82
C PRO A 116 4.16 -9.67 5.71
N GLY A 117 4.48 -8.44 5.35
CA GLY A 117 5.57 -8.09 4.45
C GLY A 117 6.34 -6.90 5.01
N ILE A 118 7.50 -6.57 4.43
CA ILE A 118 8.30 -5.42 4.79
C ILE A 118 7.68 -4.19 4.13
N SER A 119 7.18 -3.24 4.93
CA SER A 119 6.61 -1.98 4.46
C SER A 119 7.67 -0.93 4.17
N ALA A 120 7.31 0.13 3.44
CA ALA A 120 8.17 1.30 3.26
C ALA A 120 8.57 1.94 4.60
N GLU A 121 7.74 1.84 5.63
CA GLU A 121 8.05 2.32 6.98
C GLU A 121 9.20 1.53 7.62
N ALA A 122 9.22 0.21 7.46
CA ALA A 122 10.32 -0.61 7.93
C ALA A 122 11.64 -0.28 7.20
N CYS A 123 11.55 -0.02 5.89
CA CYS A 123 12.72 0.44 5.11
C CYS A 123 13.19 1.83 5.56
N LEU A 124 12.27 2.77 5.81
CA LEU A 124 12.60 4.12 6.28
C LEU A 124 13.44 4.09 7.57
N TRP A 125 13.04 3.29 8.55
CA TRP A 125 13.80 3.18 9.80
C TRP A 125 15.21 2.65 9.59
N ALA A 126 15.37 1.64 8.72
CA ALA A 126 16.66 1.06 8.38
C ALA A 126 17.54 2.07 7.60
N ASP A 127 16.98 2.73 6.59
CA ASP A 127 17.72 3.64 5.72
C ASP A 127 18.17 4.92 6.45
N LEU A 128 17.34 5.41 7.38
CA LEU A 128 17.68 6.60 8.19
C LEU A 128 18.48 6.27 9.45
N GLY A 129 18.62 4.99 9.82
CA GLY A 129 19.29 4.58 11.05
C GLY A 129 18.58 5.08 12.31
N ILE A 130 17.25 5.18 12.28
CA ILE A 130 16.44 5.67 13.39
C ILE A 130 15.76 4.49 14.08
N ASP A 131 15.89 4.42 15.41
CA ASP A 131 15.06 3.54 16.23
C ASP A 131 13.78 4.27 16.65
N PRO A 132 12.61 3.89 16.11
CA PRO A 132 11.34 4.54 16.47
C PRO A 132 10.96 4.34 17.94
N GLY A 133 11.56 3.38 18.64
CA GLY A 133 11.35 3.15 20.06
C GLY A 133 11.94 4.23 20.98
N THR A 134 12.90 5.03 20.49
CA THR A 134 13.60 6.02 21.32
C THR A 134 12.67 7.14 21.80
N VAL A 135 11.88 7.71 20.89
CA VAL A 135 10.92 8.80 21.20
C VAL A 135 9.49 8.49 20.76
N GLY A 136 9.29 7.32 20.21
CA GLY A 136 8.03 6.94 19.59
C GLY A 136 7.81 7.55 18.21
N HIS A 137 6.75 7.14 17.55
CA HIS A 137 6.37 7.68 16.25
C HIS A 137 4.87 7.71 16.05
N GLN A 138 4.44 8.55 15.12
CA GLN A 138 3.08 8.65 14.62
C GLN A 138 3.12 8.51 13.10
N SER A 139 2.22 7.71 12.55
CA SER A 139 2.23 7.35 11.13
C SER A 139 0.83 7.53 10.57
N PHE A 140 0.67 8.42 9.58
CA PHE A 140 -0.62 8.77 8.98
C PHE A 140 -0.51 8.82 7.45
N GLU A 141 -1.62 8.51 6.78
CA GLU A 141 -1.79 8.93 5.40
C GLU A 141 -2.10 10.43 5.36
N ALA A 142 -1.44 11.18 4.47
CA ALA A 142 -1.44 12.65 4.50
C ALA A 142 -2.83 13.27 4.31
N THR A 143 -3.70 12.68 3.46
CA THR A 143 -5.06 13.15 3.27
C THR A 143 -5.94 12.88 4.49
N GLN A 144 -5.78 11.71 5.12
CA GLN A 144 -6.50 11.36 6.34
C GLN A 144 -6.05 12.23 7.52
N PHE A 145 -4.75 12.53 7.59
CA PHE A 145 -4.22 13.46 8.59
C PHE A 145 -4.93 14.82 8.55
N LEU A 146 -5.13 15.37 7.36
CA LEU A 146 -5.89 16.60 7.15
C LEU A 146 -7.38 16.43 7.45
N LEU A 147 -7.99 15.36 6.91
CA LEU A 147 -9.44 15.13 7.00
C LEU A 147 -9.92 14.99 8.44
N TYR A 148 -9.17 14.25 9.25
CA TYR A 148 -9.48 14.07 10.67
C TYR A 148 -8.90 15.15 11.58
N ASN A 149 -8.26 16.16 11.00
CA ASN A 149 -7.65 17.28 11.75
C ASN A 149 -6.75 16.79 12.89
N HIS A 150 -5.88 15.81 12.58
CA HIS A 150 -4.99 15.24 13.58
C HIS A 150 -4.04 16.28 14.16
N ILE A 151 -3.86 16.24 15.47
CA ILE A 151 -2.90 17.04 16.23
C ILE A 151 -1.66 16.18 16.46
N PRO A 152 -0.49 16.54 15.90
CA PRO A 152 0.71 15.75 16.10
C PRO A 152 1.29 15.94 17.51
N ASN A 153 1.84 14.88 18.07
CA ASN A 153 2.71 14.97 19.24
C ASN A 153 4.11 15.40 18.76
N THR A 154 4.51 16.61 19.07
CA THR A 154 5.81 17.17 18.66
C THR A 154 7.03 16.55 19.38
N CYS A 155 6.81 15.70 20.37
CA CYS A 155 7.87 14.97 21.08
C CYS A 155 8.23 13.62 20.42
N SER A 156 7.54 13.23 19.32
CA SER A 156 7.77 11.97 18.61
C SER A 156 7.92 12.18 17.12
N HIS A 157 8.49 11.21 16.40
CA HIS A 157 8.56 11.27 14.95
C HIS A 157 7.17 11.32 14.32
N LEU A 158 6.97 12.20 13.34
CA LEU A 158 5.75 12.27 12.54
C LEU A 158 6.05 11.79 11.12
N LEU A 159 5.36 10.73 10.69
CA LEU A 159 5.43 10.20 9.34
C LEU A 159 4.13 10.51 8.62
N LEU A 160 4.25 11.14 7.46
CA LEU A 160 3.12 11.43 6.56
C LEU A 160 3.34 10.71 5.23
N TRP A 161 2.52 9.71 4.99
CA TRP A 161 2.59 8.87 3.78
C TRP A 161 1.72 9.39 2.66
N GLN A 162 2.05 8.98 1.43
CA GLN A 162 1.29 9.33 0.22
C GLN A 162 1.15 10.84 0.00
N ILE A 163 2.20 11.61 0.27
CA ILE A 163 2.24 13.07 0.08
C ILE A 163 1.83 13.46 -1.34
N ALA A 164 2.18 12.67 -2.35
CA ALA A 164 1.77 12.89 -3.74
C ALA A 164 0.24 12.88 -3.95
N LEU A 165 -0.54 12.42 -2.96
CA LEU A 165 -2.00 12.41 -2.98
C LEU A 165 -2.62 13.35 -1.94
N ALA A 166 -1.82 14.08 -1.17
CA ALA A 166 -2.31 14.91 -0.08
C ALA A 166 -3.43 15.86 -0.53
N GLY A 167 -4.58 15.78 0.16
CA GLY A 167 -5.76 16.59 -0.13
C GLY A 167 -6.55 16.19 -1.40
N GLU A 168 -6.25 15.05 -2.03
CA GLU A 168 -7.02 14.52 -3.15
C GLU A 168 -8.24 13.73 -2.64
N TYR A 169 -9.38 14.41 -2.44
CA TYR A 169 -10.62 13.85 -1.89
C TYR A 169 -11.55 13.24 -2.93
N THR A 170 -11.37 13.54 -4.22
CA THR A 170 -12.26 13.05 -5.30
C THR A 170 -12.04 11.58 -5.59
N LEU A 171 -10.87 11.04 -5.25
CA LEU A 171 -10.44 9.67 -5.53
C LEU A 171 -10.36 9.34 -7.03
N THR A 172 -10.17 10.35 -7.87
CA THR A 172 -10.09 10.20 -9.32
C THR A 172 -8.71 10.48 -9.89
N GLN A 173 -7.82 11.12 -9.09
CA GLN A 173 -6.47 11.48 -9.50
C GLN A 173 -5.41 10.79 -8.64
N PHE A 174 -4.23 10.58 -9.21
CA PHE A 174 -3.05 10.04 -8.52
C PHE A 174 -1.98 11.11 -8.30
N SER A 175 -2.40 12.37 -8.20
CA SER A 175 -1.51 13.49 -7.94
C SER A 175 -2.20 14.54 -7.07
N THR A 176 -1.39 15.24 -6.28
CA THR A 176 -1.81 16.43 -5.56
C THR A 176 -1.49 17.69 -6.36
N THR A 177 -1.87 18.86 -5.84
CA THR A 177 -1.54 20.17 -6.39
C THR A 177 -0.78 21.00 -5.36
N VAL A 178 -0.07 22.03 -5.82
CA VAL A 178 0.63 22.98 -4.93
C VAL A 178 -0.32 23.57 -3.89
N ASP A 179 -1.56 23.90 -4.28
CA ASP A 179 -2.53 24.50 -3.36
C ASP A 179 -3.00 23.50 -2.28
N LYS A 180 -3.19 22.22 -2.64
CA LYS A 180 -3.48 21.17 -1.67
C LYS A 180 -2.32 20.95 -0.71
N LEU A 181 -1.07 20.97 -1.21
CA LEU A 181 0.13 20.88 -0.36
C LEU A 181 0.26 22.08 0.57
N LYS A 182 -0.08 23.30 0.12
CA LYS A 182 -0.12 24.48 1.00
C LYS A 182 -1.07 24.30 2.17
N ILE A 183 -2.22 23.62 1.98
CA ILE A 183 -3.15 23.31 3.07
C ILE A 183 -2.46 22.42 4.11
N LEU A 184 -1.73 21.39 3.68
CA LEU A 184 -0.98 20.51 4.59
C LEU A 184 0.09 21.30 5.34
N VAL A 185 0.88 22.12 4.65
CA VAL A 185 1.91 22.97 5.27
C VAL A 185 1.29 23.94 6.27
N THR A 186 0.18 24.58 5.94
CA THR A 186 -0.54 25.50 6.84
C THR A 186 -1.04 24.78 8.08
N HIS A 187 -1.56 23.54 7.92
CA HIS A 187 -2.00 22.74 9.04
C HIS A 187 -0.81 22.39 9.96
N LEU A 188 0.30 21.92 9.40
CA LEU A 188 1.50 21.55 10.14
C LEU A 188 2.15 22.76 10.83
N ASN A 189 2.09 23.97 10.22
CA ASN A 189 2.70 25.19 10.76
C ASN A 189 2.08 25.65 12.10
N GLN A 190 0.98 25.03 12.54
CA GLN A 190 0.42 25.24 13.89
C GLN A 190 1.32 24.65 14.98
N TRP A 191 2.15 23.67 14.68
CA TRP A 191 3.02 22.95 15.64
C TRP A 191 4.50 22.98 15.24
N TYR A 192 4.82 23.10 13.96
CA TYR A 192 6.19 23.11 13.43
C TYR A 192 6.45 24.41 12.71
N PRO A 193 7.51 25.18 13.03
CA PRO A 193 7.86 26.38 12.30
C PRO A 193 8.21 26.05 10.84
N LEU A 194 8.03 26.99 9.92
CA LEU A 194 8.36 26.80 8.49
C LEU A 194 9.84 26.45 8.24
N THR A 195 10.71 26.74 9.21
CA THR A 195 12.14 26.36 9.19
C THR A 195 12.41 24.97 9.73
N HIS A 196 11.36 24.24 10.17
CA HIS A 196 11.54 22.88 10.67
C HIS A 196 12.07 21.97 9.57
N PRO A 197 13.17 21.23 9.80
CA PRO A 197 13.70 20.32 8.79
C PRO A 197 12.75 19.14 8.57
N VAL A 198 12.53 18.79 7.31
CA VAL A 198 11.75 17.61 6.90
C VAL A 198 12.59 16.72 6.00
N ILE A 199 12.36 15.42 6.09
CA ILE A 199 12.98 14.43 5.20
C ILE A 199 11.90 13.98 4.22
N VAL A 200 12.17 14.11 2.93
CA VAL A 200 11.36 13.47 1.88
C VAL A 200 11.98 12.11 1.61
N TYR A 201 11.20 11.07 1.82
CA TYR A 201 11.64 9.69 1.71
C TYR A 201 10.89 8.96 0.61
N GLU A 202 11.62 8.23 -0.19
CA GLU A 202 11.12 7.26 -1.17
C GLU A 202 11.89 5.96 -0.97
N ALA A 203 11.17 4.87 -0.69
CA ALA A 203 11.82 3.58 -0.51
C ALA A 203 12.40 3.08 -1.84
N ALA A 204 13.62 2.56 -1.82
CA ALA A 204 14.21 1.91 -2.98
C ALA A 204 13.40 0.67 -3.38
N THR A 205 13.16 0.52 -4.69
CA THR A 205 12.41 -0.58 -5.29
C THR A 205 13.31 -1.48 -6.13
#